data_0fe71e16e12fe3c102f2747f6ba4f299
#
_entry.id   0fe71e16e12fe3c102f2747f6ba4f299
#
_cell.length_a   1.000
_cell.length_b   1.000
_cell.length_c   1.000
_cell.angle_alpha   90.00
_cell.angle_beta   90.00
_cell.angle_gamma   90.00
#
_symmetry.space_group_name_H-M   'P 1'
#
loop_
_entity.id
_entity.type
_entity.pdbx_description
1 polymer ?
#
loop_
_entity_poly.entity_id
_entity_poly.type
_entity_poly.pdbx_seq_one_letter_code
_entity_poly.pdbx_strand_id
1 'polypeptide(L)'
;LDVHVSTQANITNKYSAQFFVNMGVKRLVLARELSFEEIKEIRDSIPKDIEIETFVHGAMCISYSGRCLLSNYLTGRDSNRGACVQACRWCYTIRPENKTEDYPVMEDERGTYILNSKDLCMIEYLNKLIDTGITSFKIEGRMKSPYYVATVVNAYRRALDIALKDKDNYH
;
A
#
# COMPACT_ATOMS: atom_id res chain seq x y z
N LEU A 1 10.84 8.49 -22.25
CA LEU A 1 10.18 7.42 -21.48
C LEU A 1 9.77 8.00 -20.14
N ASP A 2 8.49 7.90 -19.77
CA ASP A 2 8.02 8.37 -18.48
C ASP A 2 8.45 7.40 -17.38
N VAL A 3 9.11 7.92 -16.34
CA VAL A 3 9.60 7.14 -15.22
C VAL A 3 8.65 7.30 -14.04
N HIS A 4 8.20 6.15 -13.49
CA HIS A 4 7.39 6.08 -12.27
C HIS A 4 8.22 5.47 -11.15
N VAL A 5 8.31 6.18 -10.03
CA VAL A 5 9.02 5.70 -8.83
C VAL A 5 8.09 4.84 -8.01
N SER A 6 8.49 3.58 -7.78
CA SER A 6 7.68 2.60 -7.04
C SER A 6 7.63 2.88 -5.55
N THR A 7 6.62 2.32 -4.87
CA THR A 7 6.50 2.33 -3.40
C THR A 7 7.73 1.70 -2.70
N GLN A 8 8.50 0.85 -3.38
CA GLN A 8 9.76 0.31 -2.85
C GLN A 8 10.84 1.38 -2.61
N ALA A 9 10.71 2.56 -3.21
CA ALA A 9 11.58 3.71 -2.91
C ALA A 9 11.31 4.32 -1.54
N ASN A 10 10.23 3.91 -0.86
CA ASN A 10 9.86 4.36 0.48
C ASN A 10 9.74 5.89 0.59
N ILE A 11 8.95 6.49 -0.29
CA ILE A 11 8.70 7.94 -0.27
C ILE A 11 7.70 8.24 0.86
N THR A 12 8.22 8.74 1.97
CA THR A 12 7.47 8.99 3.21
C THR A 12 7.40 10.47 3.61
N ASN A 13 8.02 11.36 2.84
CA ASN A 13 8.03 12.80 3.15
C ASN A 13 8.31 13.64 1.90
N LYS A 14 8.08 14.96 2.03
CA LYS A 14 8.28 15.90 0.92
C LYS A 14 9.71 15.96 0.38
N TYR A 15 10.73 15.76 1.22
CA TYR A 15 12.13 15.84 0.79
C TYR A 15 12.50 14.68 -0.13
N SER A 16 12.07 13.47 0.21
CA SER A 16 12.25 12.32 -0.68
C SER A 16 11.45 12.47 -1.98
N ALA A 17 10.25 13.03 -1.92
CA ALA A 17 9.46 13.32 -3.11
C ALA A 17 10.15 14.33 -4.04
N GLN A 18 10.62 15.45 -3.48
CA GLN A 18 11.37 16.48 -4.22
C GLN A 18 12.65 15.94 -4.84
N PHE A 19 13.37 15.06 -4.12
CA PHE A 19 14.57 14.42 -4.65
C PHE A 19 14.29 13.68 -5.96
N PHE A 20 13.25 12.84 -6.00
CA PHE A 20 12.88 12.11 -7.22
C PHE A 20 12.33 13.03 -8.32
N VAL A 21 11.55 14.06 -7.95
CA VAL A 21 11.07 15.06 -8.91
C VAL A 21 12.23 15.76 -9.62
N ASN A 22 13.29 16.12 -8.89
CA ASN A 22 14.50 16.73 -9.45
C ASN A 22 15.26 15.78 -10.40
N MET A 23 15.03 14.48 -10.29
CA MET A 23 15.55 13.48 -11.24
C MET A 23 14.70 13.34 -12.52
N GLY A 24 13.61 14.10 -12.65
CA GLY A 24 12.77 14.13 -13.84
C GLY A 24 11.72 13.03 -13.92
N VAL A 25 11.31 12.45 -12.79
CA VAL A 25 10.24 11.43 -12.77
C VAL A 25 8.87 12.05 -13.03
N LYS A 26 7.93 11.26 -13.56
CA LYS A 26 6.56 11.68 -13.86
C LYS A 26 5.54 11.27 -12.82
N ARG A 27 5.77 10.17 -12.10
CA ARG A 27 4.86 9.69 -11.06
C ARG A 27 5.61 9.18 -9.84
N LEU A 28 5.07 9.50 -8.68
CA LEU A 28 5.54 9.01 -7.39
C LEU A 28 4.47 8.07 -6.80
N VAL A 29 4.82 6.81 -6.55
CA VAL A 29 3.99 5.89 -5.77
C VAL A 29 4.42 6.01 -4.31
N LEU A 30 3.58 6.64 -3.50
CA LEU A 30 3.90 6.91 -2.10
C LEU A 30 3.92 5.63 -1.25
N ALA A 31 4.61 5.72 -0.13
CA ALA A 31 4.58 4.69 0.90
C ALA A 31 3.16 4.55 1.49
N ARG A 32 2.83 3.35 2.00
CA ARG A 32 1.49 3.04 2.56
C ARG A 32 1.27 3.60 3.96
N GLU A 33 2.34 4.03 4.60
CA GLU A 33 2.39 4.47 5.99
C GLU A 33 1.93 5.93 6.19
N LEU A 34 1.68 6.66 5.09
CA LEU A 34 1.36 8.09 5.12
C LEU A 34 -0.09 8.37 5.51
N SER A 35 -0.28 9.36 6.37
CA SER A 35 -1.58 9.98 6.65
C SER A 35 -2.06 10.88 5.50
N PHE A 36 -3.33 11.31 5.55
CA PHE A 36 -3.88 12.28 4.57
C PHE A 36 -3.13 13.61 4.59
N GLU A 37 -2.75 14.07 5.78
CA GLU A 37 -2.02 15.33 5.97
C GLU A 37 -0.63 15.26 5.36
N GLU A 38 0.08 14.15 5.56
CA GLU A 38 1.40 13.92 4.98
C GLU A 38 1.35 13.80 3.45
N ILE A 39 0.33 13.10 2.92
CA ILE A 39 0.11 13.04 1.46
C ILE A 39 -0.14 14.45 0.90
N LYS A 40 -0.95 15.24 1.58
CA LYS A 40 -1.22 16.63 1.20
C LYS A 40 0.03 17.51 1.26
N GLU A 41 0.84 17.37 2.31
CA GLU A 41 2.12 18.08 2.43
C GLU A 41 3.06 17.75 1.27
N ILE A 42 3.15 16.47 0.89
CA ILE A 42 3.92 16.04 -0.28
C ILE A 42 3.34 16.69 -1.54
N ARG A 43 2.02 16.61 -1.76
CA ARG A 43 1.36 17.18 -2.94
C ARG A 43 1.65 18.68 -3.09
N ASP A 44 1.58 19.43 -1.99
CA ASP A 44 1.77 20.87 -2.00
C ASP A 44 3.25 21.28 -2.19
N SER A 45 4.18 20.34 -1.97
CA SER A 45 5.64 20.58 -2.08
C SER A 45 6.24 20.28 -3.44
N ILE A 46 5.47 19.70 -4.38
CA ILE A 46 5.96 19.30 -5.71
C ILE A 46 5.10 19.89 -6.81
N PRO A 47 5.61 20.02 -8.06
CA PRO A 47 4.84 20.54 -9.20
C PRO A 47 3.56 19.77 -9.46
N LYS A 48 2.52 20.47 -9.93
CA LYS A 48 1.18 19.88 -10.15
C LYS A 48 1.13 18.89 -11.32
N ASP A 49 2.06 18.96 -12.25
CA ASP A 49 2.21 18.06 -13.39
C ASP A 49 2.88 16.73 -13.02
N ILE A 50 3.39 16.59 -11.79
CA ILE A 50 3.86 15.34 -11.25
C ILE A 50 2.68 14.57 -10.66
N GLU A 51 2.48 13.36 -11.11
CA GLU A 51 1.41 12.49 -10.64
C GLU A 51 1.75 11.84 -9.29
N ILE A 52 0.76 11.73 -8.42
CA ILE A 52 0.87 10.99 -7.15
C ILE A 52 -0.06 9.80 -7.20
N GLU A 53 0.49 8.62 -6.88
CA GLU A 53 -0.25 7.38 -6.74
C GLU A 53 -0.17 6.87 -5.30
N THR A 54 -1.31 6.46 -4.73
CA THR A 54 -1.38 5.85 -3.39
C THR A 54 -2.11 4.52 -3.43
N PHE A 55 -1.72 3.60 -2.53
CA PHE A 55 -2.52 2.40 -2.32
C PHE A 55 -3.83 2.76 -1.61
N VAL A 56 -4.93 2.19 -2.08
CA VAL A 56 -6.27 2.40 -1.53
C VAL A 56 -6.96 1.10 -1.11
N HIS A 57 -6.45 -0.05 -1.58
CA HIS A 57 -7.05 -1.34 -1.24
C HIS A 57 -6.04 -2.49 -1.33
N GLY A 58 -6.28 -3.50 -0.48
CA GLY A 58 -5.59 -4.78 -0.50
C GLY A 58 -4.53 -4.91 0.57
N ALA A 59 -3.63 -5.87 0.38
CA ALA A 59 -2.67 -6.27 1.40
C ALA A 59 -1.74 -5.15 1.85
N MET A 60 -1.78 -4.83 3.15
CA MET A 60 -0.76 -4.00 3.80
C MET A 60 0.51 -4.81 4.04
N CYS A 61 1.66 -4.16 3.91
CA CYS A 61 2.95 -4.76 4.22
C CYS A 61 3.18 -4.77 5.74
N ILE A 62 3.77 -5.85 6.27
CA ILE A 62 4.19 -5.92 7.67
C ILE A 62 5.40 -4.99 7.96
N SER A 63 6.20 -4.73 6.94
CA SER A 63 7.38 -3.86 7.01
C SER A 63 7.11 -2.52 6.34
N TYR A 64 7.95 -1.55 6.65
CA TYR A 64 8.03 -0.32 5.85
C TYR A 64 8.20 -0.64 4.36
N SER A 65 7.59 0.17 3.53
CA SER A 65 7.64 0.03 2.08
C SER A 65 9.09 -0.05 1.57
N GLY A 66 9.40 -1.09 0.81
CA GLY A 66 10.75 -1.33 0.28
C GLY A 66 11.78 -1.90 1.27
N ARG A 67 11.38 -2.38 2.44
CA ARG A 67 12.30 -2.87 3.49
C ARG A 67 12.11 -4.33 3.88
N CYS A 68 11.15 -5.03 3.29
CA CYS A 68 10.87 -6.42 3.64
C CYS A 68 11.82 -7.40 2.93
N LEU A 69 12.42 -8.31 3.71
CA LEU A 69 13.25 -9.40 3.22
C LEU A 69 12.60 -10.78 3.33
N LEU A 70 11.45 -10.88 4.00
CA LEU A 70 10.81 -12.15 4.36
C LEU A 70 10.52 -13.03 3.14
N SER A 71 9.94 -12.45 2.08
CA SER A 71 9.61 -13.17 0.86
C SER A 71 10.88 -13.72 0.18
N ASN A 72 11.93 -12.91 0.12
CA ASN A 72 13.21 -13.34 -0.46
C ASN A 72 13.84 -14.48 0.37
N TYR A 73 13.88 -14.30 1.69
CA TYR A 73 14.46 -15.29 2.60
C TYR A 73 13.78 -16.65 2.51
N LEU A 74 12.44 -16.68 2.48
CA LEU A 74 11.66 -17.93 2.46
C LEU A 74 11.53 -18.58 1.09
N THR A 75 11.58 -17.80 0.00
CA THR A 75 11.20 -18.30 -1.34
C THR A 75 12.14 -17.89 -2.48
N GLY A 76 13.16 -17.09 -2.19
CA GLY A 76 14.04 -16.51 -3.20
C GLY A 76 13.37 -15.39 -4.04
N ARG A 77 12.10 -15.05 -3.79
CA ARG A 77 11.37 -14.01 -4.51
C ARG A 77 11.48 -12.68 -3.79
N ASP A 78 12.15 -11.72 -4.41
CA ASP A 78 12.43 -10.42 -3.82
C ASP A 78 11.19 -9.50 -3.84
N SER A 79 10.67 -9.20 -2.65
CA SER A 79 9.55 -8.28 -2.46
C SER A 79 9.90 -6.85 -2.87
N ASN A 80 11.16 -6.44 -2.72
CA ASN A 80 11.62 -5.10 -3.08
C ASN A 80 11.78 -4.92 -4.60
N ARG A 81 11.76 -6.02 -5.36
CA ARG A 81 11.65 -6.04 -6.82
C ARG A 81 10.23 -6.32 -7.32
N GLY A 82 9.24 -6.17 -6.45
CA GLY A 82 7.85 -6.39 -6.79
C GLY A 82 7.45 -7.86 -6.93
N ALA A 83 8.25 -8.84 -6.47
CA ALA A 83 7.95 -10.27 -6.58
C ALA A 83 7.43 -10.92 -5.28
N CYS A 84 6.88 -10.12 -4.36
CA CYS A 84 6.38 -10.55 -3.06
C CYS A 84 5.35 -11.68 -3.18
N VAL A 85 5.54 -12.76 -2.41
CA VAL A 85 4.58 -13.88 -2.27
C VAL A 85 3.61 -13.68 -1.10
N GLN A 86 3.70 -12.56 -0.39
CA GLN A 86 2.91 -12.26 0.81
C GLN A 86 3.11 -13.30 1.92
N ALA A 87 4.34 -13.75 2.13
CA ALA A 87 4.68 -14.71 3.16
C ALA A 87 4.22 -14.28 4.56
N CYS A 88 4.19 -12.97 4.85
CA CYS A 88 3.67 -12.45 6.12
C CYS A 88 2.17 -12.77 6.39
N ARG A 89 1.45 -13.33 5.42
CA ARG A 89 0.04 -13.72 5.54
C ARG A 89 -0.17 -15.24 5.60
N TRP A 90 0.92 -16.00 5.65
CA TRP A 90 0.84 -17.44 5.85
C TRP A 90 0.55 -17.74 7.32
N CYS A 91 0.02 -18.93 7.59
CA CYS A 91 -0.08 -19.45 8.95
C CYS A 91 1.30 -19.91 9.42
N TYR A 92 1.67 -19.48 10.61
CA TYR A 92 2.94 -19.84 11.23
C TYR A 92 2.72 -20.50 12.58
N THR A 93 3.68 -21.37 12.93
CA THR A 93 3.87 -21.84 14.28
C THR A 93 5.29 -21.50 14.74
N ILE A 94 5.46 -21.23 16.00
CA ILE A 94 6.79 -21.03 16.62
C ILE A 94 7.08 -22.26 17.45
N ARG A 95 8.25 -22.84 17.24
CA ARG A 95 8.78 -23.93 18.07
C ARG A 95 10.08 -23.46 18.69
N PRO A 96 10.17 -23.34 20.02
CA PRO A 96 11.46 -23.13 20.71
C PRO A 96 12.42 -24.29 20.42
N GLU A 97 13.70 -24.01 20.25
CA GLU A 97 14.70 -25.00 19.82
C GLU A 97 14.76 -26.24 20.71
N ASN A 98 14.48 -26.08 22.01
CA ASN A 98 14.54 -27.17 23.01
C ASN A 98 13.15 -27.73 23.39
N LYS A 99 12.11 -27.51 22.58
CA LYS A 99 10.76 -28.02 22.81
C LYS A 99 10.21 -28.74 21.58
N THR A 100 9.32 -29.70 21.80
CA THR A 100 8.63 -30.46 20.75
C THR A 100 7.26 -29.87 20.40
N GLU A 101 6.77 -28.92 21.20
CA GLU A 101 5.45 -28.31 21.03
C GLU A 101 5.50 -27.12 20.08
N ASP A 102 4.52 -27.06 19.18
CA ASP A 102 4.30 -25.93 18.28
C ASP A 102 3.33 -24.93 18.91
N TYR A 103 3.67 -23.67 18.88
CA TYR A 103 2.82 -22.58 19.34
C TYR A 103 2.28 -21.82 18.11
N PRO A 104 0.96 -21.84 17.85
CA PRO A 104 0.39 -21.10 16.74
C PRO A 104 0.57 -19.60 16.95
N VAL A 105 0.86 -18.91 15.87
CA VAL A 105 0.91 -17.45 15.85
C VAL A 105 -0.44 -16.93 15.39
N MET A 106 -1.16 -16.21 16.26
CA MET A 106 -2.51 -15.71 16.02
C MET A 106 -2.60 -14.21 16.28
N GLU A 107 -3.64 -13.57 15.77
CA GLU A 107 -3.97 -12.18 16.05
C GLU A 107 -5.35 -12.11 16.74
N ASP A 108 -5.46 -11.32 17.80
CA ASP A 108 -6.72 -10.99 18.44
C ASP A 108 -6.84 -9.47 18.70
N GLU A 109 -7.93 -9.04 19.35
CA GLU A 109 -8.20 -7.62 19.64
C GLU A 109 -7.19 -6.95 20.59
N ARG A 110 -6.28 -7.70 21.20
CA ARG A 110 -5.34 -7.24 22.23
C ARG A 110 -3.92 -7.06 21.72
N GLY A 111 -3.60 -7.54 20.52
CA GLY A 111 -2.27 -7.38 19.95
C GLY A 111 -1.98 -8.24 18.73
N THR A 112 -0.95 -7.84 18.02
CA THR A 112 -0.47 -8.52 16.83
C THR A 112 0.46 -9.65 17.23
N TYR A 113 0.10 -10.82 16.84
CA TYR A 113 0.90 -12.03 16.99
C TYR A 113 1.64 -12.26 15.67
N ILE A 114 2.69 -11.50 15.46
CA ILE A 114 3.68 -11.61 14.38
C ILE A 114 3.08 -11.89 12.99
N LEU A 115 3.13 -10.93 12.09
CA LEU A 115 3.06 -11.00 10.64
C LEU A 115 1.69 -10.79 9.96
N ASN A 116 0.58 -10.57 10.65
CA ASN A 116 -0.69 -10.42 9.96
C ASN A 116 -1.30 -9.01 10.12
N SER A 117 -1.18 -8.15 9.11
CA SER A 117 -1.92 -6.90 9.04
C SER A 117 -3.23 -7.09 8.26
N LYS A 118 -4.30 -6.38 8.68
CA LYS A 118 -5.57 -6.31 7.93
C LYS A 118 -5.34 -5.71 6.53
N ASP A 119 -6.19 -6.06 5.57
CA ASP A 119 -6.17 -5.43 4.26
C ASP A 119 -6.62 -3.96 4.39
N LEU A 120 -5.94 -3.09 3.66
CA LEU A 120 -6.36 -1.70 3.50
C LEU A 120 -7.71 -1.65 2.77
N CYS A 121 -8.62 -0.79 3.22
CA CYS A 121 -9.85 -0.46 2.52
C CYS A 121 -10.18 1.02 2.71
N MET A 122 -10.00 1.82 1.66
CA MET A 122 -10.17 3.28 1.71
C MET A 122 -11.41 3.74 0.93
N ILE A 123 -12.33 2.82 0.62
CA ILE A 123 -13.48 3.14 -0.23
C ILE A 123 -14.37 4.24 0.39
N GLU A 124 -14.55 4.23 1.71
CA GLU A 124 -15.32 5.24 2.44
C GLU A 124 -14.63 6.61 2.55
N TYR A 125 -13.33 6.68 2.19
CA TYR A 125 -12.51 7.87 2.32
C TYR A 125 -12.08 8.46 0.98
N LEU A 126 -12.72 8.08 -0.13
CA LEU A 126 -12.35 8.55 -1.48
C LEU A 126 -12.44 10.07 -1.62
N ASN A 127 -13.44 10.70 -1.00
CA ASN A 127 -13.57 12.15 -0.96
C ASN A 127 -12.33 12.82 -0.33
N LYS A 128 -11.86 12.30 0.82
CA LYS A 128 -10.65 12.81 1.49
C LYS A 128 -9.39 12.57 0.65
N LEU A 129 -9.28 11.40 0.01
CA LEU A 129 -8.16 11.10 -0.89
C LEU A 129 -8.13 12.04 -2.10
N ILE A 130 -9.27 12.34 -2.71
CA ILE A 130 -9.39 13.32 -3.80
C ILE A 130 -8.90 14.70 -3.32
N ASP A 131 -9.24 15.10 -2.08
CA ASP A 131 -8.82 16.38 -1.50
C ASP A 131 -7.31 16.50 -1.29
N THR A 132 -6.63 15.39 -1.08
CA THR A 132 -5.16 15.42 -1.01
C THR A 132 -4.51 15.73 -2.35
N GLY A 133 -5.26 15.66 -3.46
CA GLY A 133 -4.76 15.94 -4.81
C GLY A 133 -3.98 14.79 -5.43
N ILE A 134 -4.21 13.54 -4.99
CA ILE A 134 -3.68 12.35 -5.67
C ILE A 134 -4.35 12.17 -7.02
N THR A 135 -3.62 11.57 -7.97
CA THR A 135 -4.06 11.39 -9.35
C THR A 135 -4.31 9.93 -9.73
N SER A 136 -3.81 8.99 -8.92
CA SER A 136 -3.93 7.55 -9.18
C SER A 136 -4.20 6.76 -7.91
N PHE A 137 -5.16 5.84 -8.01
CA PHE A 137 -5.61 4.95 -6.93
C PHE A 137 -5.14 3.53 -7.22
N LYS A 138 -4.26 3.00 -6.37
CA LYS A 138 -3.66 1.68 -6.58
C LYS A 138 -4.31 0.61 -5.72
N ILE A 139 -4.71 -0.49 -6.36
CA ILE A 139 -5.27 -1.67 -5.71
C ILE A 139 -4.22 -2.79 -5.73
N GLU A 140 -3.91 -3.37 -4.57
CA GLU A 140 -3.06 -4.55 -4.47
C GLU A 140 -3.90 -5.82 -4.68
N GLY A 141 -3.55 -6.60 -5.67
CA GLY A 141 -4.28 -7.82 -6.01
C GLY A 141 -3.43 -8.92 -6.63
N ARG A 142 -2.09 -8.81 -6.59
CA ARG A 142 -1.18 -9.77 -7.24
C ARG A 142 -1.43 -11.22 -6.84
N MET A 143 -1.59 -11.47 -5.54
CA MET A 143 -1.81 -12.82 -4.99
C MET A 143 -3.29 -13.15 -4.82
N LYS A 144 -4.18 -12.34 -5.36
CA LYS A 144 -5.63 -12.52 -5.29
C LYS A 144 -6.16 -13.13 -6.59
N SER A 145 -7.36 -13.70 -6.53
CA SER A 145 -8.03 -14.27 -7.71
C SER A 145 -8.46 -13.15 -8.69
N PRO A 146 -8.62 -13.46 -9.99
CA PRO A 146 -9.20 -12.52 -10.95
C PRO A 146 -10.57 -12.01 -10.53
N TYR A 147 -11.40 -12.87 -9.91
CA TYR A 147 -12.71 -12.48 -9.39
C TYR A 147 -12.60 -11.40 -8.31
N TYR A 148 -11.67 -11.56 -7.35
CA TYR A 148 -11.41 -10.53 -6.33
C TYR A 148 -11.02 -9.19 -6.97
N VAL A 149 -10.07 -9.21 -7.90
CA VAL A 149 -9.62 -7.99 -8.56
C VAL A 149 -10.75 -7.31 -9.33
N ALA A 150 -11.53 -8.07 -10.10
CA ALA A 150 -12.66 -7.53 -10.85
C ALA A 150 -13.72 -6.90 -9.93
N THR A 151 -14.05 -7.59 -8.81
CA THR A 151 -15.04 -7.09 -7.85
C THR A 151 -14.58 -5.80 -7.18
N VAL A 152 -13.34 -5.77 -6.69
CA VAL A 152 -12.77 -4.61 -6.01
C VAL A 152 -12.65 -3.42 -6.97
N VAL A 153 -12.10 -3.63 -8.17
CA VAL A 153 -11.96 -2.56 -9.16
C VAL A 153 -13.32 -1.98 -9.56
N ASN A 154 -14.32 -2.84 -9.77
CA ASN A 154 -15.68 -2.38 -10.08
C ASN A 154 -16.28 -1.56 -8.93
N ALA A 155 -16.11 -2.00 -7.67
CA ALA A 155 -16.59 -1.26 -6.51
C ALA A 155 -15.93 0.12 -6.41
N TYR A 156 -14.59 0.19 -6.51
CA TYR A 156 -13.86 1.46 -6.49
C TYR A 156 -14.19 2.36 -7.67
N ARG A 157 -14.39 1.81 -8.88
CA ARG A 157 -14.77 2.61 -10.05
C ARG A 157 -16.13 3.27 -9.83
N ARG A 158 -17.12 2.52 -9.38
CA ARG A 158 -18.46 3.05 -9.08
C ARG A 158 -18.42 4.09 -7.94
N ALA A 159 -17.70 3.79 -6.87
CA ALA A 159 -17.56 4.69 -5.73
C ALA A 159 -16.86 6.00 -6.13
N LEU A 160 -15.80 5.92 -6.93
CA LEU A 160 -15.09 7.10 -7.43
C LEU A 160 -15.95 7.95 -8.36
N ASP A 161 -16.75 7.33 -9.23
CA ASP A 161 -17.68 8.06 -10.11
C ASP A 161 -18.76 8.81 -9.31
N ILE A 162 -19.21 8.26 -8.19
CA ILE A 162 -20.14 8.93 -7.27
C ILE A 162 -19.42 10.08 -6.55
N ALA A 163 -18.25 9.83 -5.96
CA ALA A 163 -17.47 10.83 -5.22
C ALA A 163 -17.06 12.03 -6.10
N LEU A 164 -16.79 11.81 -7.38
CA LEU A 164 -16.46 12.89 -8.34
C LEU A 164 -17.68 13.72 -8.74
N LYS A 165 -18.92 13.15 -8.67
CA LYS A 165 -20.15 13.86 -9.00
C LYS A 165 -20.68 14.68 -7.84
N ASP A 166 -20.63 14.13 -6.64
CA ASP A 166 -21.17 14.73 -5.43
C ASP A 166 -20.29 14.35 -4.22
N LYS A 167 -19.20 15.08 -4.10
CA LYS A 167 -18.17 14.81 -3.11
C LYS A 167 -18.64 15.04 -1.68
N ASP A 168 -19.48 16.06 -1.47
CA ASP A 168 -19.91 16.49 -0.13
C ASP A 168 -20.92 15.51 0.48
N ASN A 169 -21.63 14.76 -0.35
CA ASN A 169 -22.61 13.74 0.05
C ASN A 169 -22.10 12.31 -0.14
N TYR A 170 -20.82 12.11 -0.37
CA TYR A 170 -20.22 10.77 -0.44
C TYR A 170 -20.04 10.19 0.97
N HIS A 171 -20.80 9.13 1.29
CA HIS A 171 -20.80 8.38 2.57
C HIS A 171 -20.74 6.87 2.32
#